data_3b23dd2a9447b9cf4a798b6db431fc6f
#
_entry.id   3b23dd2a9447b9cf4a798b6db431fc6f
#
_cell.length_a   1.000
_cell.length_b   1.000
_cell.length_c   1.000
_cell.angle_alpha   90.00
_cell.angle_beta   90.00
_cell.angle_gamma   90.00
#
_symmetry.space_group_name_H-M   'P 1'
#
loop_
_entity.id
_entity.type
_entity.pdbx_description
1 polymer ?
#
loop_
_entity_poly.entity_id
_entity_poly.type
_entity_poly.pdbx_seq_one_letter_code
_entity_poly.pdbx_strand_id
1 'polypeptide(L)'
;PQMREVSFLKDAIEITIGAGDVHKTLETLASVWQILSDKGASRHSLLINLGGGMVTDLGGFAAATFKRGFAYINVPTTLLAMVDASVGGKTGINFNGLKNEVGVFAPADSVLIETEFLRSLDAQNFFSGYAEMLKHGLISNEAHWAELLNFNTDLIDYKYLKKLVGESVQVKENIVEQDPFEHGIRKALNLGHTVGHAFESLALAENRPVLHGYAVAWGIVCELYLSHLKTGFPKEKMRQTIQFIKENYGSFTFDCKQYEQLYALMLHDKKNTAGVINFTLLKEIGDISINQTADKDQIFGMFDFYRECMGI
;
A
#
# COMPACT_ATOMS: atom_id res chain seq x y z
N PRO A 1 -12.93 8.36 20.76
CA PRO A 1 -13.26 9.10 21.99
C PRO A 1 -12.64 10.50 21.99
N GLN A 2 -11.33 10.64 21.68
CA GLN A 2 -10.61 11.93 21.75
C GLN A 2 -11.14 12.99 20.76
N MET A 3 -11.61 12.60 19.58
CA MET A 3 -12.16 13.54 18.58
C MET A 3 -13.49 14.19 19.04
N ARG A 4 -14.24 13.57 19.93
CA ARG A 4 -15.49 14.14 20.47
C ARG A 4 -15.24 15.36 21.38
N GLU A 5 -14.03 15.52 21.89
CA GLU A 5 -13.65 16.67 22.73
C GLU A 5 -13.28 17.91 21.90
N VAL A 6 -13.10 17.73 20.59
CA VAL A 6 -12.80 18.84 19.67
C VAL A 6 -14.07 19.66 19.45
N SER A 7 -14.05 20.91 19.87
CA SER A 7 -15.25 21.76 20.01
C SER A 7 -16.09 21.92 18.73
N PHE A 8 -15.44 21.97 17.56
CA PHE A 8 -16.12 22.08 16.25
C PHE A 8 -16.71 20.75 15.73
N LEU A 9 -16.39 19.60 16.36
CA LEU A 9 -16.94 18.29 16.01
C LEU A 9 -18.08 17.85 16.92
N LYS A 10 -18.50 18.68 17.91
CA LYS A 10 -19.56 18.29 18.86
C LYS A 10 -20.88 17.95 18.19
N ASP A 11 -21.20 18.65 17.10
CA ASP A 11 -22.44 18.48 16.34
C ASP A 11 -22.26 17.68 15.08
N ALA A 12 -21.07 17.07 14.88
CA ALA A 12 -20.79 16.24 13.70
C ALA A 12 -21.60 14.94 13.74
N ILE A 13 -22.13 14.57 12.59
CA ILE A 13 -22.82 13.28 12.40
C ILE A 13 -21.75 12.20 12.31
N GLU A 14 -21.81 11.24 13.21
CA GLU A 14 -20.90 10.10 13.24
C GLU A 14 -21.48 8.96 12.38
N ILE A 15 -20.66 8.48 11.42
CA ILE A 15 -20.95 7.31 10.61
C ILE A 15 -19.88 6.25 10.95
N THR A 16 -20.29 5.17 11.58
CA THR A 16 -19.41 4.05 11.94
C THR A 16 -19.57 2.93 10.93
N ILE A 17 -18.43 2.46 10.37
CA ILE A 17 -18.38 1.31 9.47
C ILE A 17 -17.55 0.19 10.07
N GLY A 18 -17.76 -1.05 9.61
CA GLY A 18 -17.00 -2.21 10.08
C GLY A 18 -15.50 -2.07 9.82
N ALA A 19 -14.67 -2.61 10.71
CA ALA A 19 -13.22 -2.60 10.55
C ALA A 19 -12.76 -3.72 9.59
N GLY A 20 -11.66 -3.47 8.87
CA GLY A 20 -11.02 -4.44 7.98
C GLY A 20 -11.51 -4.38 6.53
N ASP A 21 -10.66 -4.86 5.64
CA ASP A 21 -10.86 -4.77 4.18
C ASP A 21 -12.09 -5.57 3.67
N VAL A 22 -12.58 -6.52 4.47
CA VAL A 22 -13.81 -7.28 4.18
C VAL A 22 -15.06 -6.38 4.15
N HIS A 23 -15.02 -5.23 4.79
CA HIS A 23 -16.11 -4.24 4.80
C HIS A 23 -15.98 -3.16 3.71
N LYS A 24 -14.94 -3.24 2.87
CA LYS A 24 -14.74 -2.32 1.75
C LYS A 24 -15.61 -2.70 0.55
N THR A 25 -16.92 -2.72 0.76
CA THR A 25 -17.91 -3.27 -0.17
C THR A 25 -18.92 -2.23 -0.67
N LEU A 26 -19.66 -2.57 -1.72
CA LEU A 26 -20.75 -1.74 -2.24
C LEU A 26 -21.87 -1.56 -1.20
N GLU A 27 -22.17 -2.57 -0.40
CA GLU A 27 -23.21 -2.53 0.64
C GLU A 27 -22.82 -1.51 1.73
N THR A 28 -21.55 -1.53 2.18
CA THR A 28 -21.05 -0.54 3.13
C THR A 28 -21.10 0.87 2.55
N LEU A 29 -20.69 1.04 1.29
CA LEU A 29 -20.75 2.31 0.58
C LEU A 29 -22.19 2.82 0.48
N ALA A 30 -23.14 1.96 0.09
CA ALA A 30 -24.54 2.30 0.00
C ALA A 30 -25.12 2.73 1.36
N SER A 31 -24.73 2.08 2.44
CA SER A 31 -25.16 2.47 3.79
C SER A 31 -24.63 3.86 4.17
N VAL A 32 -23.40 4.21 3.80
CA VAL A 32 -22.83 5.56 4.01
C VAL A 32 -23.62 6.59 3.21
N TRP A 33 -23.92 6.34 1.93
CA TRP A 33 -24.74 7.24 1.12
C TRP A 33 -26.15 7.43 1.70
N GLN A 34 -26.76 6.35 2.22
CA GLN A 34 -28.08 6.43 2.85
C GLN A 34 -28.05 7.36 4.06
N ILE A 35 -27.07 7.20 4.96
CA ILE A 35 -26.92 8.06 6.14
C ILE A 35 -26.67 9.52 5.72
N LEU A 36 -25.80 9.76 4.74
CA LEU A 36 -25.55 11.10 4.20
C LEU A 36 -26.85 11.74 3.67
N SER A 37 -27.67 10.97 2.97
CA SER A 37 -28.97 11.42 2.46
C SER A 37 -29.97 11.75 3.56
N ASP A 38 -30.15 10.82 4.52
CA ASP A 38 -31.10 10.95 5.61
C ASP A 38 -30.78 12.13 6.55
N LYS A 39 -29.48 12.41 6.68
CA LYS A 39 -28.97 13.54 7.49
C LYS A 39 -28.87 14.86 6.72
N GLY A 40 -29.31 14.88 5.46
CA GLY A 40 -29.39 16.11 4.66
C GLY A 40 -28.04 16.65 4.18
N ALA A 41 -27.01 15.77 4.04
CA ALA A 41 -25.73 16.19 3.52
C ALA A 41 -25.88 16.84 2.13
N SER A 42 -25.11 17.88 1.87
CA SER A 42 -25.14 18.67 0.65
C SER A 42 -23.75 18.76 0.02
N ARG A 43 -23.63 19.44 -1.12
CA ARG A 43 -22.32 19.74 -1.73
C ARG A 43 -21.43 20.68 -0.91
N HIS A 44 -22.00 21.30 0.12
CA HIS A 44 -21.29 22.20 1.06
C HIS A 44 -20.94 21.48 2.38
N SER A 45 -21.26 20.20 2.50
CA SER A 45 -20.87 19.39 3.64
C SER A 45 -19.38 19.05 3.57
N LEU A 46 -18.79 18.68 4.70
CA LEU A 46 -17.42 18.17 4.81
C LEU A 46 -17.47 16.76 5.41
N LEU A 47 -16.83 15.79 4.76
CA LEU A 47 -16.62 14.46 5.31
C LEU A 47 -15.22 14.37 5.91
N ILE A 48 -15.10 13.84 7.12
CA ILE A 48 -13.83 13.56 7.76
C ILE A 48 -13.69 12.04 7.88
N ASN A 49 -12.75 11.47 7.12
CA ASN A 49 -12.43 10.06 7.15
C ASN A 49 -11.38 9.78 8.23
N LEU A 50 -11.80 9.30 9.40
CA LEU A 50 -10.92 8.94 10.50
C LEU A 50 -10.75 7.42 10.55
N GLY A 51 -9.60 6.90 10.16
CA GLY A 51 -9.35 5.46 10.17
C GLY A 51 -8.15 5.01 9.33
N GLY A 52 -8.05 3.72 9.11
CA GLY A 52 -7.05 3.12 8.22
C GLY A 52 -7.40 3.28 6.74
N GLY A 53 -6.61 2.65 5.86
CA GLY A 53 -6.75 2.74 4.40
C GLY A 53 -8.14 2.37 3.87
N MET A 54 -8.81 1.38 4.47
CA MET A 54 -10.19 1.03 4.10
C MET A 54 -11.15 2.22 4.29
N VAL A 55 -11.02 2.95 5.39
CA VAL A 55 -11.88 4.12 5.69
C VAL A 55 -11.56 5.28 4.75
N THR A 56 -10.28 5.55 4.48
CA THR A 56 -9.87 6.64 3.58
C THR A 56 -10.31 6.38 2.14
N ASP A 57 -10.18 5.13 1.65
CA ASP A 57 -10.57 4.74 0.30
C ASP A 57 -12.11 4.77 0.11
N LEU A 58 -12.86 4.09 0.99
CA LEU A 58 -14.31 4.01 0.91
C LEU A 58 -14.96 5.37 1.17
N GLY A 59 -14.49 6.10 2.18
CA GLY A 59 -14.99 7.42 2.52
C GLY A 59 -14.69 8.45 1.44
N GLY A 60 -13.48 8.43 0.86
CA GLY A 60 -13.13 9.27 -0.28
C GLY A 60 -14.00 8.96 -1.51
N PHE A 61 -14.26 7.68 -1.78
CA PHE A 61 -15.17 7.28 -2.86
C PHE A 61 -16.63 7.69 -2.58
N ALA A 62 -17.09 7.56 -1.32
CA ALA A 62 -18.40 8.06 -0.92
C ALA A 62 -18.54 9.56 -1.16
N ALA A 63 -17.53 10.35 -0.74
CA ALA A 63 -17.53 11.80 -0.94
C ALA A 63 -17.49 12.18 -2.42
N ALA A 64 -16.65 11.50 -3.22
CA ALA A 64 -16.50 11.78 -4.65
C ALA A 64 -17.76 11.47 -5.49
N THR A 65 -18.57 10.50 -5.05
CA THR A 65 -19.72 10.01 -5.81
C THR A 65 -21.07 10.54 -5.31
N PHE A 66 -21.21 10.85 -4.02
CA PHE A 66 -22.45 11.41 -3.49
C PHE A 66 -22.70 12.82 -4.01
N LYS A 67 -23.88 13.08 -4.57
CA LYS A 67 -24.27 14.37 -5.18
C LYS A 67 -23.27 14.95 -6.20
N ARG A 68 -22.47 14.10 -6.87
CA ARG A 68 -21.40 14.44 -7.80
C ARG A 68 -20.16 15.09 -7.16
N GLY A 69 -19.94 14.78 -5.88
CA GLY A 69 -18.76 15.18 -5.14
C GLY A 69 -19.00 16.32 -4.14
N PHE A 70 -18.35 16.19 -2.99
CA PHE A 70 -18.24 17.22 -1.95
C PHE A 70 -16.91 17.06 -1.20
N ALA A 71 -16.51 18.09 -0.46
CA ALA A 71 -15.21 18.17 0.21
C ALA A 71 -15.00 17.05 1.24
N TYR A 72 -13.78 16.50 1.29
CA TYR A 72 -13.42 15.56 2.34
C TYR A 72 -11.96 15.69 2.80
N ILE A 73 -11.72 15.30 4.04
CA ILE A 73 -10.40 15.30 4.69
C ILE A 73 -10.11 13.88 5.18
N ASN A 74 -8.89 13.41 4.97
CA ASN A 74 -8.40 12.16 5.53
C ASN A 74 -7.62 12.42 6.83
N VAL A 75 -7.92 11.66 7.88
CA VAL A 75 -7.17 11.56 9.13
C VAL A 75 -6.76 10.10 9.31
N PRO A 76 -5.66 9.66 8.65
CA PRO A 76 -5.23 8.27 8.68
C PRO A 76 -4.74 7.88 10.08
N THR A 77 -5.13 6.68 10.54
CA THR A 77 -4.77 6.17 11.88
C THR A 77 -3.89 4.93 11.86
N THR A 78 -3.58 4.39 10.68
CA THR A 78 -2.61 3.30 10.50
C THR A 78 -1.41 3.82 9.70
N LEU A 79 -0.23 3.23 9.92
CA LEU A 79 0.98 3.64 9.20
C LEU A 79 0.81 3.50 7.69
N LEU A 80 0.22 2.38 7.23
CA LEU A 80 -0.09 2.16 5.81
C LEU A 80 -0.97 3.29 5.22
N ALA A 81 -1.99 3.72 5.96
CA ALA A 81 -2.83 4.81 5.50
C ALA A 81 -2.09 6.15 5.48
N MET A 82 -1.22 6.42 6.47
CA MET A 82 -0.44 7.66 6.54
C MET A 82 0.51 7.83 5.36
N VAL A 83 1.26 6.76 5.02
CA VAL A 83 2.32 6.85 4.01
C VAL A 83 1.86 6.45 2.60
N ASP A 84 0.73 5.75 2.49
CA ASP A 84 0.29 5.23 1.20
C ASP A 84 -1.19 5.53 0.91
N ALA A 85 -2.16 4.88 1.55
CA ALA A 85 -3.55 4.85 1.08
C ALA A 85 -4.23 6.24 1.08
N SER A 86 -3.97 7.12 2.05
CA SER A 86 -4.60 8.44 2.11
C SER A 86 -4.00 9.46 1.14
N VAL A 87 -2.85 9.16 0.52
CA VAL A 87 -2.10 10.05 -0.37
C VAL A 87 -2.25 9.63 -1.82
N GLY A 88 -2.55 10.58 -2.70
CA GLY A 88 -2.58 10.33 -4.16
C GLY A 88 -3.95 10.06 -4.75
N GLY A 89 -5.02 10.22 -3.96
CA GLY A 89 -6.40 10.34 -4.46
C GLY A 89 -7.00 9.07 -5.07
N LYS A 90 -6.38 7.90 -4.95
CA LYS A 90 -7.02 6.64 -5.31
C LYS A 90 -8.09 6.32 -4.26
N THR A 91 -9.35 6.29 -4.66
CA THR A 91 -10.48 5.95 -3.81
C THR A 91 -11.29 4.83 -4.44
N GLY A 92 -11.94 3.96 -3.64
CA GLY A 92 -12.70 2.87 -4.23
C GLY A 92 -13.10 1.79 -3.25
N ILE A 93 -13.70 0.75 -3.81
CA ILE A 93 -14.23 -0.41 -3.11
C ILE A 93 -13.80 -1.71 -3.79
N ASN A 94 -13.88 -2.80 -3.05
CA ASN A 94 -13.77 -4.16 -3.58
C ASN A 94 -15.10 -4.54 -4.26
N PHE A 95 -15.02 -5.31 -5.34
CA PHE A 95 -16.21 -5.74 -6.07
C PHE A 95 -15.99 -7.12 -6.69
N ASN A 96 -16.99 -7.99 -6.61
CA ASN A 96 -16.94 -9.37 -7.14
C ASN A 96 -15.70 -10.17 -6.71
N GLY A 97 -15.26 -10.02 -5.45
CA GLY A 97 -14.08 -10.71 -4.92
C GLY A 97 -12.74 -10.12 -5.35
N LEU A 98 -12.75 -9.05 -6.15
CA LEU A 98 -11.54 -8.35 -6.59
C LEU A 98 -11.31 -7.09 -5.75
N LYS A 99 -10.06 -6.88 -5.32
CA LYS A 99 -9.68 -5.69 -4.56
C LYS A 99 -9.62 -4.44 -5.43
N ASN A 100 -10.14 -3.31 -4.89
CA ASN A 100 -10.05 -1.99 -5.52
C ASN A 100 -10.54 -1.99 -6.99
N GLU A 101 -11.61 -2.75 -7.28
CA GLU A 101 -12.10 -2.92 -8.66
C GLU A 101 -12.88 -1.71 -9.15
N VAL A 102 -13.62 -1.07 -8.26
CA VAL A 102 -14.46 0.09 -8.59
C VAL A 102 -13.97 1.29 -7.78
N GLY A 103 -13.58 2.36 -8.47
CA GLY A 103 -13.08 3.56 -7.81
C GLY A 103 -12.90 4.74 -8.76
N VAL A 104 -12.45 5.84 -8.19
CA VAL A 104 -12.13 7.07 -8.91
C VAL A 104 -10.85 7.71 -8.37
N PHE A 105 -10.18 8.49 -9.21
CA PHE A 105 -9.14 9.40 -8.77
C PHE A 105 -9.79 10.68 -8.25
N ALA A 106 -9.86 10.83 -6.93
CA ALA A 106 -10.42 11.99 -6.25
C ALA A 106 -9.52 12.33 -5.06
N PRO A 107 -8.63 13.31 -5.16
CA PRO A 107 -7.77 13.71 -4.05
C PRO A 107 -8.60 14.31 -2.91
N ALA A 108 -8.19 14.06 -1.67
CA ALA A 108 -8.73 14.72 -0.50
C ALA A 108 -8.34 16.22 -0.50
N ASP A 109 -9.18 17.08 0.04
CA ASP A 109 -8.85 18.50 0.23
C ASP A 109 -7.67 18.68 1.18
N SER A 110 -7.51 17.77 2.15
CA SER A 110 -6.37 17.71 3.06
C SER A 110 -6.18 16.32 3.64
N VAL A 111 -4.93 16.00 3.99
CA VAL A 111 -4.58 14.80 4.75
C VAL A 111 -3.89 15.25 6.04
N LEU A 112 -4.49 14.94 7.18
CA LEU A 112 -3.96 15.30 8.50
C LEU A 112 -3.28 14.09 9.13
N ILE A 113 -1.95 14.06 9.08
CA ILE A 113 -1.14 12.96 9.59
C ILE A 113 -0.70 13.24 11.01
N GLU A 114 -1.18 12.45 11.97
CA GLU A 114 -0.78 12.51 13.37
C GLU A 114 -0.24 11.14 13.84
N THR A 115 1.07 11.08 14.06
CA THR A 115 1.77 9.83 14.39
C THR A 115 1.46 9.29 15.78
N GLU A 116 0.83 10.09 16.68
CA GLU A 116 0.38 9.60 17.98
C GLU A 116 -0.66 8.46 17.88
N PHE A 117 -1.42 8.37 16.77
CA PHE A 117 -2.31 7.23 16.53
C PHE A 117 -1.55 5.89 16.43
N LEU A 118 -0.29 5.91 16.05
CA LEU A 118 0.53 4.70 15.91
C LEU A 118 0.90 4.06 17.25
N ARG A 119 0.76 4.79 18.38
CA ARG A 119 1.02 4.23 19.72
C ARG A 119 0.08 3.09 20.10
N SER A 120 -1.11 3.06 19.54
CA SER A 120 -2.09 2.00 19.77
C SER A 120 -2.21 1.01 18.62
N LEU A 121 -1.40 1.18 17.57
CA LEU A 121 -1.39 0.28 16.43
C LEU A 121 -0.63 -1.00 16.80
N ASP A 122 -1.19 -2.16 16.49
CA ASP A 122 -0.49 -3.43 16.70
C ASP A 122 0.73 -3.58 15.75
N ALA A 123 1.67 -4.43 16.16
CA ALA A 123 2.93 -4.60 15.44
C ALA A 123 2.74 -5.06 13.99
N GLN A 124 1.77 -5.94 13.72
CA GLN A 124 1.54 -6.44 12.36
C GLN A 124 1.07 -5.31 11.42
N ASN A 125 0.13 -4.49 11.86
CA ASN A 125 -0.32 -3.33 11.10
C ASN A 125 0.76 -2.24 11.01
N PHE A 126 1.62 -2.09 12.01
CA PHE A 126 2.78 -1.21 11.94
C PHE A 126 3.73 -1.68 10.83
N PHE A 127 4.16 -2.95 10.83
CA PHE A 127 5.03 -3.51 9.81
C PHE A 127 4.38 -3.51 8.42
N SER A 128 3.06 -3.70 8.32
CA SER A 128 2.36 -3.56 7.03
C SER A 128 2.53 -2.16 6.42
N GLY A 129 2.48 -1.11 7.22
CA GLY A 129 2.78 0.25 6.72
C GLY A 129 4.27 0.49 6.49
N TYR A 130 5.13 -0.11 7.31
CA TYR A 130 6.58 0.06 7.23
C TYR A 130 7.18 -0.53 5.94
N ALA A 131 6.56 -1.57 5.38
CA ALA A 131 6.93 -2.12 4.08
C ALA A 131 6.81 -1.09 2.95
N GLU A 132 5.78 -0.24 3.00
CA GLU A 132 5.61 0.85 2.05
C GLU A 132 6.66 1.95 2.23
N MET A 133 7.04 2.26 3.48
CA MET A 133 8.16 3.17 3.73
C MET A 133 9.47 2.60 3.18
N LEU A 134 9.73 1.30 3.39
CA LEU A 134 10.91 0.63 2.82
C LEU A 134 10.94 0.72 1.29
N LYS A 135 9.80 0.50 0.63
CA LYS A 135 9.64 0.72 -0.80
C LYS A 135 9.97 2.19 -1.17
N HIS A 136 9.46 3.16 -0.42
CA HIS A 136 9.74 4.58 -0.65
C HIS A 136 11.23 4.90 -0.51
N GLY A 137 11.93 4.32 0.46
CA GLY A 137 13.38 4.41 0.59
C GLY A 137 14.11 3.90 -0.67
N LEU A 138 13.75 2.69 -1.12
CA LEU A 138 14.35 2.05 -2.31
C LEU A 138 14.15 2.86 -3.60
N ILE A 139 12.98 3.48 -3.79
CA ILE A 139 12.69 4.25 -5.01
C ILE A 139 13.08 5.73 -4.93
N SER A 140 13.59 6.21 -3.80
CA SER A 140 13.92 7.63 -3.62
C SER A 140 15.42 7.90 -3.53
N ASN A 141 16.05 7.55 -2.41
CA ASN A 141 17.47 7.83 -2.20
C ASN A 141 18.06 6.94 -1.10
N GLU A 142 19.40 6.81 -1.16
CA GLU A 142 20.16 5.94 -0.27
C GLU A 142 20.09 6.36 1.21
N ALA A 143 19.98 7.65 1.50
CA ALA A 143 19.91 8.14 2.88
C ALA A 143 18.62 7.69 3.56
N HIS A 144 17.48 7.90 2.91
CA HIS A 144 16.17 7.46 3.44
C HIS A 144 16.09 5.94 3.56
N TRP A 145 16.56 5.19 2.55
CA TRP A 145 16.64 3.73 2.63
C TRP A 145 17.49 3.25 3.81
N ALA A 146 18.69 3.84 4.02
CA ALA A 146 19.57 3.46 5.12
C ALA A 146 18.97 3.81 6.50
N GLU A 147 18.31 4.96 6.63
CA GLU A 147 17.62 5.35 7.86
C GLU A 147 16.51 4.35 8.20
N LEU A 148 15.74 3.88 7.21
CA LEU A 148 14.69 2.88 7.41
C LEU A 148 15.27 1.51 7.81
N LEU A 149 16.36 1.05 7.23
CA LEU A 149 17.00 -0.21 7.63
C LEU A 149 17.58 -0.17 9.05
N ASN A 150 18.02 1.01 9.51
CA ASN A 150 18.65 1.18 10.82
C ASN A 150 17.68 1.67 11.92
N PHE A 151 16.40 1.91 11.58
CA PHE A 151 15.41 2.32 12.55
C PHE A 151 15.08 1.18 13.52
N ASN A 152 15.16 1.47 14.83
CA ASN A 152 14.87 0.50 15.86
C ASN A 152 13.35 0.31 16.00
N THR A 153 12.84 -0.78 15.43
CA THR A 153 11.40 -1.12 15.44
C THR A 153 10.94 -1.75 16.76
N ASP A 154 11.86 -2.25 17.59
CA ASP A 154 11.52 -2.81 18.91
C ASP A 154 11.37 -1.70 19.96
N LEU A 155 12.08 -0.59 19.80
CA LEU A 155 12.02 0.57 20.68
C LEU A 155 11.77 1.83 19.87
N ILE A 156 10.51 2.07 19.53
CA ILE A 156 10.11 3.13 18.60
C ILE A 156 10.33 4.52 19.21
N ASP A 157 11.24 5.29 18.62
CA ASP A 157 11.30 6.76 18.80
C ASP A 157 10.24 7.42 17.91
N TYR A 158 9.10 7.78 18.49
CA TYR A 158 7.98 8.39 17.75
C TYR A 158 8.32 9.76 17.15
N LYS A 159 9.26 10.50 17.73
CA LYS A 159 9.73 11.77 17.15
C LYS A 159 10.51 11.52 15.87
N TYR A 160 11.38 10.53 15.88
CA TYR A 160 12.14 10.14 14.69
C TYR A 160 11.25 9.46 13.66
N LEU A 161 10.33 8.60 14.08
CA LEU A 161 9.32 8.00 13.20
C LEU A 161 8.50 9.06 12.46
N LYS A 162 8.08 10.14 13.14
CA LYS A 162 7.37 11.27 12.50
C LYS A 162 8.16 11.89 11.36
N LYS A 163 9.49 12.03 11.51
CA LYS A 163 10.39 12.49 10.43
C LYS A 163 10.36 11.51 9.25
N LEU A 164 10.56 10.21 9.51
CA LEU A 164 10.59 9.18 8.47
C LEU A 164 9.25 9.05 7.73
N VAL A 165 8.12 9.18 8.44
CA VAL A 165 6.79 9.23 7.84
C VAL A 165 6.66 10.43 6.90
N GLY A 166 7.08 11.62 7.35
CA GLY A 166 7.07 12.83 6.51
C GLY A 166 7.89 12.69 5.24
N GLU A 167 9.09 12.10 5.33
CA GLU A 167 9.95 11.83 4.17
C GLU A 167 9.29 10.83 3.21
N SER A 168 8.71 9.74 3.72
CA SER A 168 7.98 8.76 2.90
C SER A 168 6.77 9.37 2.19
N VAL A 169 6.00 10.22 2.87
CA VAL A 169 4.86 10.95 2.28
C VAL A 169 5.35 11.85 1.15
N GLN A 170 6.44 12.59 1.37
CA GLN A 170 7.01 13.48 0.36
C GLN A 170 7.46 12.72 -0.89
N VAL A 171 8.05 11.52 -0.74
CA VAL A 171 8.40 10.66 -1.89
C VAL A 171 7.17 10.35 -2.73
N LYS A 172 6.08 9.93 -2.08
CA LYS A 172 4.84 9.60 -2.78
C LYS A 172 4.19 10.82 -3.42
N GLU A 173 4.10 11.94 -2.70
CA GLU A 173 3.54 13.20 -3.23
C GLU A 173 4.27 13.65 -4.47
N ASN A 174 5.59 13.71 -4.44
CA ASN A 174 6.42 14.10 -5.59
C ASN A 174 6.15 13.25 -6.84
N ILE A 175 5.92 11.94 -6.66
CA ILE A 175 5.62 11.02 -7.76
C ILE A 175 4.19 11.23 -8.26
N VAL A 176 3.23 11.39 -7.36
CA VAL A 176 1.81 11.59 -7.70
C VAL A 176 1.57 12.92 -8.40
N GLU A 177 2.24 13.99 -7.98
CA GLU A 177 2.13 15.31 -8.63
C GLU A 177 2.61 15.26 -10.08
N GLN A 178 3.64 14.47 -10.38
CA GLN A 178 4.16 14.31 -11.74
C GLN A 178 3.27 13.42 -12.61
N ASP A 179 2.57 12.45 -12.00
CA ASP A 179 1.74 11.48 -12.73
C ASP A 179 0.50 11.09 -11.92
N PRO A 180 -0.52 11.96 -11.85
CA PRO A 180 -1.71 11.73 -11.04
C PRO A 180 -2.50 10.47 -11.42
N PHE A 181 -2.44 10.05 -12.70
CA PHE A 181 -3.25 8.95 -13.27
C PHE A 181 -2.48 7.66 -13.55
N GLU A 182 -1.21 7.57 -13.12
CA GLU A 182 -0.38 6.34 -13.24
C GLU A 182 -0.12 5.89 -14.69
N HIS A 183 0.12 6.81 -15.57
CA HIS A 183 0.49 6.49 -16.95
C HIS A 183 2.01 6.26 -17.12
N GLY A 184 2.84 6.84 -16.27
CA GLY A 184 4.30 6.84 -16.33
C GLY A 184 4.97 6.57 -15.00
N ILE A 185 5.64 7.61 -14.44
CA ILE A 185 6.54 7.48 -13.27
C ILE A 185 5.82 6.98 -12.00
N ARG A 186 4.52 7.18 -11.85
CA ARG A 186 3.77 6.67 -10.70
C ARG A 186 3.82 5.14 -10.60
N LYS A 187 4.11 4.44 -11.71
CA LYS A 187 4.37 2.99 -11.70
C LYS A 187 5.59 2.61 -10.84
N ALA A 188 6.47 3.55 -10.50
CA ALA A 188 7.55 3.34 -9.54
C ALA A 188 7.05 2.84 -8.19
N LEU A 189 5.87 3.29 -7.76
CA LEU A 189 5.21 2.86 -6.54
C LEU A 189 4.78 1.38 -6.56
N ASN A 190 4.90 0.71 -7.71
CA ASN A 190 4.57 -0.70 -7.88
C ASN A 190 5.76 -1.64 -7.60
N LEU A 191 6.93 -1.16 -7.18
CA LEU A 191 8.03 -2.01 -6.72
C LEU A 191 7.52 -2.95 -5.60
N GLY A 192 7.76 -4.25 -5.74
CA GLY A 192 7.29 -5.27 -4.83
C GLY A 192 5.82 -5.69 -5.01
N HIS A 193 5.05 -4.97 -5.80
CA HIS A 193 3.61 -5.22 -5.90
C HIS A 193 3.24 -6.28 -6.94
N THR A 194 4.02 -6.47 -8.00
CA THR A 194 3.70 -7.46 -9.03
C THR A 194 3.72 -8.87 -8.46
N VAL A 195 4.74 -9.20 -7.70
CA VAL A 195 4.84 -10.48 -6.98
C VAL A 195 4.00 -10.46 -5.70
N GLY A 196 4.00 -9.36 -4.96
CA GLY A 196 3.26 -9.20 -3.71
C GLY A 196 1.76 -9.47 -3.88
N HIS A 197 1.12 -8.93 -4.91
CA HIS A 197 -0.30 -9.19 -5.20
C HIS A 197 -0.57 -10.66 -5.55
N ALA A 198 0.36 -11.35 -6.21
CA ALA A 198 0.22 -12.78 -6.46
C ALA A 198 0.29 -13.59 -5.16
N PHE A 199 1.21 -13.25 -4.24
CA PHE A 199 1.29 -13.86 -2.91
C PHE A 199 0.03 -13.59 -2.09
N GLU A 200 -0.47 -12.36 -2.09
CA GLU A 200 -1.72 -11.99 -1.40
C GLU A 200 -2.93 -12.76 -1.95
N SER A 201 -3.01 -12.90 -3.26
CA SER A 201 -4.08 -13.65 -3.94
C SER A 201 -4.01 -15.15 -3.63
N LEU A 202 -2.81 -15.74 -3.66
CA LEU A 202 -2.60 -17.15 -3.30
C LEU A 202 -2.96 -17.40 -1.83
N ALA A 203 -2.51 -16.52 -0.93
CA ALA A 203 -2.81 -16.59 0.50
C ALA A 203 -4.32 -16.55 0.77
N LEU A 204 -5.04 -15.68 0.06
CA LEU A 204 -6.50 -15.58 0.18
C LEU A 204 -7.19 -16.86 -0.33
N ALA A 205 -6.76 -17.39 -1.47
CA ALA A 205 -7.30 -18.63 -2.04
C ALA A 205 -7.09 -19.85 -1.13
N GLU A 206 -6.03 -19.83 -0.33
CA GLU A 206 -5.70 -20.88 0.65
C GLU A 206 -6.28 -20.62 2.05
N ASN A 207 -7.14 -19.62 2.22
CA ASN A 207 -7.73 -19.23 3.50
C ASN A 207 -6.71 -18.90 4.60
N ARG A 208 -5.55 -18.37 4.22
CA ARG A 208 -4.51 -17.85 5.12
C ARG A 208 -4.13 -16.40 4.76
N PRO A 209 -5.10 -15.47 4.82
CA PRO A 209 -4.89 -14.10 4.34
C PRO A 209 -3.71 -13.44 5.06
N VAL A 210 -2.96 -12.65 4.31
CA VAL A 210 -1.83 -11.87 4.80
C VAL A 210 -2.10 -10.38 4.67
N LEU A 211 -1.46 -9.56 5.50
CA LEU A 211 -1.56 -8.11 5.38
C LEU A 211 -0.81 -7.65 4.12
N HIS A 212 -1.34 -6.64 3.45
CA HIS A 212 -0.81 -6.10 2.20
C HIS A 212 0.70 -5.81 2.25
N GLY A 213 1.16 -5.08 3.25
CA GLY A 213 2.57 -4.72 3.36
C GLY A 213 3.51 -5.93 3.55
N TYR A 214 3.05 -7.01 4.16
CA TYR A 214 3.83 -8.26 4.21
C TYR A 214 4.02 -8.84 2.81
N ALA A 215 2.94 -8.90 2.03
CA ALA A 215 3.02 -9.36 0.65
C ALA A 215 3.95 -8.47 -0.20
N VAL A 216 3.87 -7.15 -0.02
CA VAL A 216 4.77 -6.18 -0.68
C VAL A 216 6.22 -6.40 -0.26
N ALA A 217 6.51 -6.58 1.04
CA ALA A 217 7.86 -6.85 1.52
C ALA A 217 8.47 -8.12 0.88
N TRP A 218 7.71 -9.21 0.84
CA TRP A 218 8.15 -10.44 0.16
C TRP A 218 8.28 -10.25 -1.35
N GLY A 219 7.40 -9.47 -1.97
CA GLY A 219 7.52 -9.09 -3.38
C GLY A 219 8.77 -8.26 -3.66
N ILE A 220 9.18 -7.38 -2.75
CA ILE A 220 10.44 -6.63 -2.86
C ILE A 220 11.65 -7.60 -2.90
N VAL A 221 11.66 -8.65 -2.09
CA VAL A 221 12.74 -9.67 -2.16
C VAL A 221 12.87 -10.24 -3.58
N CYS A 222 11.74 -10.62 -4.17
CA CYS A 222 11.67 -11.17 -5.53
C CYS A 222 12.11 -10.14 -6.58
N GLU A 223 11.57 -8.94 -6.53
CA GLU A 223 11.81 -7.91 -7.56
C GLU A 223 13.21 -7.29 -7.43
N LEU A 224 13.83 -7.29 -6.25
CA LEU A 224 15.26 -6.94 -6.11
C LEU A 224 16.19 -7.99 -6.72
N TYR A 225 15.84 -9.28 -6.66
CA TYR A 225 16.58 -10.30 -7.39
C TYR A 225 16.50 -10.09 -8.90
N LEU A 226 15.32 -9.83 -9.45
CA LEU A 226 15.18 -9.47 -10.87
C LEU A 226 15.92 -8.16 -11.20
N SER A 227 15.92 -7.18 -10.32
CA SER A 227 16.68 -5.96 -10.47
C SER A 227 18.19 -6.24 -10.57
N HIS A 228 18.71 -7.10 -9.69
CA HIS A 228 20.11 -7.52 -9.77
C HIS A 228 20.44 -8.24 -11.08
N LEU A 229 19.57 -9.17 -11.49
CA LEU A 229 19.78 -9.98 -12.69
C LEU A 229 19.67 -9.15 -13.98
N LYS A 230 18.72 -8.22 -14.08
CA LYS A 230 18.38 -7.54 -15.33
C LYS A 230 18.96 -6.14 -15.47
N THR A 231 19.09 -5.43 -14.37
CA THR A 231 19.50 -4.02 -14.37
C THR A 231 20.81 -3.77 -13.63
N GLY A 232 21.37 -4.80 -12.97
CA GLY A 232 22.63 -4.70 -12.25
C GLY A 232 22.55 -4.09 -10.85
N PHE A 233 21.36 -4.11 -10.23
CA PHE A 233 21.21 -3.59 -8.86
C PHE A 233 22.27 -4.16 -7.90
N PRO A 234 22.89 -3.35 -7.04
CA PRO A 234 24.01 -3.78 -6.20
C PRO A 234 23.65 -4.94 -5.26
N LYS A 235 24.40 -6.03 -5.36
CA LYS A 235 24.17 -7.25 -4.57
C LYS A 235 24.17 -6.99 -3.06
N GLU A 236 25.03 -6.10 -2.59
CA GLU A 236 25.15 -5.81 -1.17
C GLU A 236 23.90 -5.09 -0.64
N LYS A 237 23.39 -4.09 -1.35
CA LYS A 237 22.14 -3.39 -1.00
C LYS A 237 20.93 -4.32 -1.06
N MET A 238 20.89 -5.22 -2.06
CA MET A 238 19.88 -6.29 -2.14
C MET A 238 19.93 -7.17 -0.88
N ARG A 239 21.11 -7.65 -0.47
CA ARG A 239 21.27 -8.51 0.71
C ARG A 239 20.85 -7.82 2.00
N GLN A 240 21.22 -6.56 2.20
CA GLN A 240 20.83 -5.78 3.39
C GLN A 240 19.32 -5.62 3.47
N THR A 241 18.67 -5.30 2.35
CA THR A 241 17.21 -5.19 2.30
C THR A 241 16.53 -6.53 2.57
N ILE A 242 17.01 -7.61 1.95
CA ILE A 242 16.46 -8.96 2.17
C ILE A 242 16.63 -9.40 3.63
N GLN A 243 17.78 -9.14 4.23
CA GLN A 243 18.03 -9.47 5.63
C GLN A 243 17.03 -8.75 6.56
N PHE A 244 16.83 -7.45 6.36
CA PHE A 244 15.83 -6.69 7.10
C PHE A 244 14.42 -7.27 6.93
N ILE A 245 14.02 -7.61 5.69
CA ILE A 245 12.71 -8.19 5.41
C ILE A 245 12.57 -9.55 6.09
N LYS A 246 13.57 -10.41 6.00
CA LYS A 246 13.55 -11.73 6.63
C LYS A 246 13.39 -11.66 8.16
N GLU A 247 14.08 -10.73 8.81
CA GLU A 247 14.06 -10.55 10.26
C GLU A 247 12.71 -10.01 10.76
N ASN A 248 12.08 -9.11 10.02
CA ASN A 248 10.89 -8.38 10.48
C ASN A 248 9.57 -8.92 9.92
N TYR A 249 9.57 -9.58 8.76
CA TYR A 249 8.35 -10.06 8.09
C TYR A 249 8.26 -11.58 7.99
N GLY A 250 9.35 -12.29 8.33
CA GLY A 250 9.39 -13.74 8.11
C GLY A 250 9.27 -14.10 6.64
N SER A 251 8.67 -15.24 6.33
CA SER A 251 8.55 -15.76 4.96
C SER A 251 7.10 -16.14 4.61
N PHE A 252 6.74 -15.93 3.36
CA PHE A 252 5.54 -16.53 2.76
C PHE A 252 5.91 -17.91 2.19
N THR A 253 5.25 -18.95 2.67
CA THR A 253 5.57 -20.33 2.27
C THR A 253 4.76 -20.79 1.07
N PHE A 254 5.44 -21.33 0.07
CA PHE A 254 4.86 -22.00 -1.10
C PHE A 254 5.85 -23.02 -1.64
N ASP A 255 5.38 -23.99 -2.41
CA ASP A 255 6.23 -25.02 -3.04
C ASP A 255 6.33 -24.82 -4.57
N CYS A 256 7.23 -25.59 -5.22
CA CYS A 256 7.43 -25.48 -6.67
C CYS A 256 6.21 -25.88 -7.51
N LYS A 257 5.23 -26.60 -6.95
CA LYS A 257 3.99 -26.96 -7.64
C LYS A 257 3.07 -25.75 -7.80
N GLN A 258 3.27 -24.71 -6.99
CA GLN A 258 2.48 -23.47 -7.01
C GLN A 258 3.06 -22.41 -7.97
N TYR A 259 4.23 -22.64 -8.58
CA TYR A 259 4.86 -21.67 -9.49
C TYR A 259 3.95 -21.28 -10.66
N GLU A 260 3.32 -22.28 -11.30
CA GLU A 260 2.37 -22.03 -12.39
C GLU A 260 1.17 -21.21 -11.93
N GLN A 261 0.67 -21.47 -10.72
CA GLN A 261 -0.45 -20.70 -10.14
C GLN A 261 -0.03 -19.27 -9.85
N LEU A 262 1.12 -19.06 -9.22
CA LEU A 262 1.66 -17.71 -8.97
C LEU A 262 1.90 -16.95 -10.27
N TYR A 263 2.47 -17.61 -11.28
CA TYR A 263 2.66 -17.01 -12.60
C TYR A 263 1.33 -16.60 -13.25
N ALA A 264 0.31 -17.45 -13.18
CA ALA A 264 -1.03 -17.13 -13.67
C ALA A 264 -1.66 -15.94 -12.92
N LEU A 265 -1.52 -15.88 -11.58
CA LEU A 265 -1.98 -14.75 -10.78
C LEU A 265 -1.28 -13.44 -11.17
N MET A 266 0.02 -13.49 -11.43
CA MET A 266 0.76 -12.32 -11.92
C MET A 266 0.28 -11.88 -13.30
N LEU A 267 -0.05 -12.79 -14.22
CA LEU A 267 -0.60 -12.46 -15.54
C LEU A 267 -1.95 -11.74 -15.47
N HIS A 268 -2.76 -12.05 -14.46
CA HIS A 268 -4.09 -11.44 -14.25
C HIS A 268 -4.05 -10.09 -13.52
N ASP A 269 -2.87 -9.62 -13.05
CA ASP A 269 -2.77 -8.29 -12.44
C ASP A 269 -3.17 -7.20 -13.46
N LYS A 270 -3.98 -6.23 -12.99
CA LYS A 270 -4.51 -5.10 -13.78
C LYS A 270 -3.44 -4.26 -14.49
N LYS A 271 -2.20 -4.33 -14.03
CA LYS A 271 -1.04 -3.61 -14.59
C LYS A 271 -0.52 -4.23 -15.88
N ASN A 272 -0.98 -5.43 -16.22
CA ASN A 272 -0.47 -6.19 -17.34
C ASN A 272 -1.30 -5.95 -18.60
N THR A 273 -0.61 -5.76 -19.72
CA THR A 273 -1.22 -5.55 -21.03
C THR A 273 -0.87 -6.71 -21.95
N ALA A 274 -1.86 -7.34 -22.55
CA ALA A 274 -1.68 -8.38 -23.58
C ALA A 274 -0.87 -9.62 -23.10
N GLY A 275 -1.02 -10.03 -21.82
CA GLY A 275 -0.35 -11.24 -21.32
C GLY A 275 1.14 -11.09 -21.01
N VAL A 276 1.63 -9.84 -20.90
CA VAL A 276 3.01 -9.53 -20.49
C VAL A 276 3.03 -9.04 -19.07
N ILE A 277 3.82 -9.69 -18.20
CA ILE A 277 4.00 -9.27 -16.82
C ILE A 277 4.97 -8.10 -16.78
N ASN A 278 4.51 -6.96 -16.23
CA ASN A 278 5.30 -5.75 -16.08
C ASN A 278 5.80 -5.59 -14.64
N PHE A 279 7.09 -5.32 -14.52
CA PHE A 279 7.76 -5.06 -13.26
C PHE A 279 8.28 -3.63 -13.17
N THR A 280 8.36 -3.13 -11.96
CA THR A 280 9.22 -2.00 -11.62
C THR A 280 10.51 -2.56 -11.03
N LEU A 281 11.64 -2.28 -11.67
CA LEU A 281 12.96 -2.74 -11.23
C LEU A 281 13.87 -1.54 -10.93
N LEU A 282 14.96 -1.76 -10.23
CA LEU A 282 15.94 -0.75 -9.86
C LEU A 282 17.30 -1.06 -10.49
N LYS A 283 18.02 -0.03 -10.95
CA LYS A 283 19.45 -0.14 -11.29
C LYS A 283 20.31 0.20 -10.07
N GLU A 284 19.83 1.17 -9.30
CA GLU A 284 20.41 1.63 -8.04
C GLU A 284 19.26 2.13 -7.16
N ILE A 285 19.49 2.38 -5.87
CA ILE A 285 18.51 3.06 -5.02
C ILE A 285 18.21 4.43 -5.63
N GLY A 286 16.93 4.69 -5.89
CA GLY A 286 16.46 5.90 -6.56
C GLY A 286 16.56 5.88 -8.10
N ASP A 287 17.24 4.92 -8.71
CA ASP A 287 17.28 4.77 -10.18
C ASP A 287 16.31 3.69 -10.65
N ILE A 288 15.14 4.13 -11.07
CA ILE A 288 13.95 3.30 -11.31
C ILE A 288 13.82 2.97 -12.80
N SER A 289 13.56 1.70 -13.09
CA SER A 289 13.22 1.20 -14.42
C SER A 289 11.81 0.63 -14.41
N ILE A 290 10.83 1.39 -14.91
CA ILE A 290 9.44 0.94 -15.06
C ILE A 290 9.25 0.09 -16.33
N ASN A 291 8.13 -0.66 -16.39
CA ASN A 291 7.74 -1.48 -17.54
C ASN A 291 8.82 -2.50 -17.96
N GLN A 292 9.54 -3.06 -16.99
CA GLN A 292 10.47 -4.14 -17.23
C GLN A 292 9.73 -5.47 -17.32
N THR A 293 10.21 -6.37 -18.18
CA THR A 293 9.59 -7.69 -18.37
C THR A 293 10.58 -8.79 -17.98
N ALA A 294 10.08 -9.94 -17.62
CA ALA A 294 10.86 -11.16 -17.40
C ALA A 294 10.16 -12.33 -18.09
N ASP A 295 10.94 -13.24 -18.66
CA ASP A 295 10.40 -14.49 -19.17
C ASP A 295 10.05 -15.46 -18.03
N LYS A 296 9.38 -16.55 -18.37
CA LYS A 296 8.90 -17.53 -17.40
C LYS A 296 10.03 -18.18 -16.61
N ASP A 297 11.15 -18.48 -17.26
CA ASP A 297 12.29 -19.10 -16.62
C ASP A 297 12.95 -18.16 -15.60
N GLN A 298 13.06 -16.88 -15.95
CA GLN A 298 13.53 -15.83 -15.02
C GLN A 298 12.60 -15.68 -13.80
N ILE A 299 11.29 -15.75 -14.01
CA ILE A 299 10.30 -15.69 -12.92
C ILE A 299 10.38 -16.93 -12.04
N PHE A 300 10.53 -18.11 -12.60
CA PHE A 300 10.67 -19.33 -11.81
C PHE A 300 12.00 -19.35 -11.05
N GLY A 301 13.10 -18.90 -11.67
CA GLY A 301 14.38 -18.71 -10.98
C GLY A 301 14.31 -17.68 -9.84
N MET A 302 13.48 -16.65 -9.99
CA MET A 302 13.18 -15.69 -8.91
C MET A 302 12.44 -16.34 -7.72
N PHE A 303 11.50 -17.26 -8.00
CA PHE A 303 10.82 -18.00 -6.92
C PHE A 303 11.77 -18.99 -6.23
N ASP A 304 12.66 -19.66 -6.97
CA ASP A 304 13.71 -20.52 -6.39
C ASP A 304 14.63 -19.68 -5.47
N PHE A 305 15.11 -18.53 -5.97
CA PHE A 305 15.91 -17.61 -5.16
C PHE A 305 15.18 -17.17 -3.87
N TYR A 306 13.91 -16.78 -3.99
CA TYR A 306 13.11 -16.38 -2.82
C TYR A 306 13.06 -17.51 -1.80
N ARG A 307 12.72 -18.72 -2.21
CA ARG A 307 12.63 -19.88 -1.33
C ARG A 307 13.96 -20.18 -0.64
N GLU A 308 15.06 -20.16 -1.39
CA GLU A 308 16.39 -20.41 -0.86
C GLU A 308 16.80 -19.34 0.19
N CYS A 309 16.67 -18.06 -0.15
CA CYS A 309 17.11 -17.00 0.74
C CYS A 309 16.20 -16.83 1.97
N MET A 310 14.91 -17.11 1.86
CA MET A 310 13.97 -17.08 2.98
C MET A 310 13.98 -18.37 3.82
N GLY A 311 14.60 -19.44 3.33
CA GLY A 311 14.77 -20.70 4.04
C GLY A 311 13.50 -21.57 4.08
N ILE A 312 12.77 -21.65 2.96
CA ILE A 312 11.53 -22.44 2.80
C ILE A 312 11.65 -23.46 1.68
#